data_157613d42bba3a517aaafc40b8afcddd
#
_entry.id   157613d42bba3a517aaafc40b8afcddd
#
_cell.length_a   1.000
_cell.length_b   1.000
_cell.length_c   1.000
_cell.angle_alpha   90.00
_cell.angle_beta   90.00
_cell.angle_gamma   90.00
#
_symmetry.space_group_name_H-M   'P 1'
#
loop_
_entity.id
_entity.type
_entity.pdbx_description
1 polymer ?
#
loop_
_entity_poly.entity_id
_entity_poly.type
_entity_poly.pdbx_seq_one_letter_code
_entity_poly.pdbx_strand_id
1 'polypeptide(L)'
;MFKIAEKIEKSPELMRDAYCSALIAAAEIDPNVVALDADLVSAFGMKPFFDKFPDRAIQCGIAEANMVGIAAGLSSVGKIPFAHSFGCFTSRRACDQIMISCAYAKLNVRLIGSDPGITAAHNGGTHMPFEDVGVLRSIPDITIIDATDPVMLRDLVAQLAGPKYYGVYYLRFPRKNAKAVYAAGSTFEIGRGNVLRDGADVTIFASGIMVAESLAAAETLAAQGVSARVADVFTIKPIDRELIAKSAAETGAIVTAENHNVVGGLYSAVSETVAATIPVPIERVGVEDAFGQVGSESFLASAYDLTAEHIVRAALAAVARK
;
A
#
# COMPACT_ATOMS: atom_id res chain seq x y z
N MET A 1 -3.69 -17.17 5.97
CA MET A 1 -5.09 -17.47 5.50
C MET A 1 -5.97 -16.32 5.92
N PHE A 2 -6.79 -15.76 5.03
CA PHE A 2 -7.65 -14.60 5.32
C PHE A 2 -9.13 -14.97 5.28
N LYS A 3 -9.96 -14.13 5.91
CA LYS A 3 -11.42 -14.14 5.82
C LYS A 3 -11.88 -12.72 5.54
N ILE A 4 -12.92 -12.57 4.73
CA ILE A 4 -13.54 -11.26 4.45
C ILE A 4 -14.43 -10.86 5.63
N ALA A 5 -14.48 -9.59 5.96
CA ALA A 5 -15.37 -9.04 6.98
C ALA A 5 -16.85 -9.24 6.57
N GLU A 6 -17.73 -9.44 7.54
CA GLU A 6 -19.17 -9.61 7.27
C GLU A 6 -19.79 -8.36 6.62
N LYS A 7 -19.26 -7.18 6.96
CA LYS A 7 -19.63 -5.89 6.37
C LYS A 7 -18.40 -5.09 6.04
N ILE A 8 -18.36 -4.55 4.82
CA ILE A 8 -17.29 -3.66 4.37
C ILE A 8 -17.71 -2.22 4.66
N GLU A 9 -17.37 -1.75 5.84
CA GLU A 9 -17.69 -0.40 6.31
C GLU A 9 -16.47 0.26 6.95
N LYS A 10 -16.55 1.55 7.19
CA LYS A 10 -15.45 2.31 7.79
C LYS A 10 -15.06 1.72 9.13
N SER A 11 -13.80 1.31 9.27
CA SER A 11 -13.27 0.79 10.54
C SER A 11 -13.39 1.85 11.65
N PRO A 12 -13.81 1.51 12.85
CA PRO A 12 -13.77 2.43 13.99
C PRO A 12 -12.33 2.75 14.41
N GLU A 13 -11.38 1.90 14.08
CA GLU A 13 -9.97 2.06 14.42
C GLU A 13 -9.23 2.86 13.34
N LEU A 14 -8.35 3.78 13.76
CA LEU A 14 -7.46 4.49 12.86
C LEU A 14 -6.31 3.56 12.45
N MET A 15 -5.90 3.63 11.18
CA MET A 15 -4.77 2.85 10.68
C MET A 15 -3.47 3.15 11.44
N ARG A 16 -3.22 4.44 11.79
CA ARG A 16 -2.06 4.82 12.61
C ARG A 16 -2.06 4.20 14.01
N ASP A 17 -3.23 4.02 14.61
CA ASP A 17 -3.33 3.43 15.96
C ASP A 17 -3.10 1.91 15.88
N ALA A 18 -3.63 1.26 14.82
CA ALA A 18 -3.33 -0.13 14.51
C ALA A 18 -1.82 -0.36 14.28
N TYR A 19 -1.19 0.54 13.53
CA TYR A 19 0.25 0.50 13.28
C TYR A 19 1.05 0.66 14.58
N CYS A 20 0.78 1.71 15.37
CA CYS A 20 1.51 1.99 16.61
C CYS A 20 1.39 0.83 17.60
N SER A 21 0.18 0.29 17.78
CA SER A 21 -0.03 -0.85 18.69
C SER A 21 0.67 -2.13 18.24
N ALA A 22 0.68 -2.41 16.92
CA ALA A 22 1.41 -3.54 16.37
C ALA A 22 2.93 -3.39 16.52
N LEU A 23 3.46 -2.19 16.31
CA LEU A 23 4.89 -1.92 16.49
C LEU A 23 5.31 -2.01 17.96
N ILE A 24 4.46 -1.55 18.89
CA ILE A 24 4.68 -1.73 20.34
C ILE A 24 4.76 -3.23 20.68
N ALA A 25 3.80 -4.03 20.19
CA ALA A 25 3.80 -5.47 20.45
C ALA A 25 5.06 -6.15 19.86
N ALA A 26 5.49 -5.77 18.68
CA ALA A 26 6.72 -6.27 18.08
C ALA A 26 7.96 -5.87 18.89
N ALA A 27 8.02 -4.63 19.37
CA ALA A 27 9.13 -4.13 20.19
C ALA A 27 9.19 -4.75 21.60
N GLU A 28 8.08 -5.26 22.13
CA GLU A 28 8.05 -6.05 23.37
C GLU A 28 8.73 -7.42 23.18
N ILE A 29 8.65 -7.98 21.98
CA ILE A 29 9.21 -9.29 21.63
C ILE A 29 10.70 -9.16 21.26
N ASP A 30 11.04 -8.16 20.39
CA ASP A 30 12.41 -7.97 19.91
C ASP A 30 12.97 -6.58 20.30
N PRO A 31 14.01 -6.53 21.17
CA PRO A 31 14.64 -5.26 21.57
C PRO A 31 15.41 -4.57 20.44
N ASN A 32 15.56 -5.19 19.29
CA ASN A 32 16.18 -4.57 18.12
C ASN A 32 15.22 -3.73 17.31
N VAL A 33 13.91 -3.84 17.50
CA VAL A 33 12.92 -2.97 16.88
C VAL A 33 13.07 -1.55 17.41
N VAL A 34 13.32 -0.59 16.53
CA VAL A 34 13.47 0.83 16.83
C VAL A 34 12.62 1.68 15.91
N ALA A 35 12.11 2.81 16.40
CA ALA A 35 11.29 3.74 15.62
C ALA A 35 12.03 5.05 15.38
N LEU A 36 12.03 5.54 14.14
CA LEU A 36 12.55 6.85 13.77
C LEU A 36 11.43 7.71 13.20
N ASP A 37 11.44 8.99 13.53
CA ASP A 37 10.38 9.91 13.11
C ASP A 37 10.97 11.26 12.66
N ALA A 38 10.37 11.85 11.64
CA ALA A 38 10.77 13.13 11.08
C ALA A 38 9.81 14.27 11.51
N ASP A 39 9.70 14.50 12.83
CA ASP A 39 8.85 15.51 13.47
C ASP A 39 7.33 15.31 13.26
N LEU A 40 6.90 14.05 13.18
CA LEU A 40 5.51 13.67 12.95
C LEU A 40 4.92 12.75 14.04
N VAL A 41 5.60 12.59 15.18
CA VAL A 41 5.21 11.68 16.29
C VAL A 41 3.72 11.81 16.64
N SER A 42 3.23 13.04 16.83
CA SER A 42 1.82 13.29 17.17
C SER A 42 0.90 13.03 15.97
N ALA A 43 1.29 13.45 14.78
CA ALA A 43 0.49 13.27 13.56
C ALA A 43 0.36 11.80 13.20
N PHE A 44 1.43 11.03 13.40
CA PHE A 44 1.50 9.60 13.12
C PHE A 44 0.92 8.72 14.26
N GLY A 45 0.54 9.32 15.39
CA GLY A 45 0.04 8.58 16.54
C GLY A 45 1.09 7.76 17.28
N MET A 46 2.38 8.09 17.13
CA MET A 46 3.50 7.33 17.67
C MET A 46 3.87 7.67 19.13
N LYS A 47 3.18 8.64 19.73
CA LYS A 47 3.45 9.02 21.13
C LYS A 47 3.46 7.83 22.10
N PRO A 48 2.53 6.86 22.04
CA PRO A 48 2.57 5.69 22.94
C PRO A 48 3.85 4.85 22.81
N PHE A 49 4.41 4.70 21.60
CA PHE A 49 5.67 4.00 21.39
C PHE A 49 6.85 4.81 22.00
N PHE A 50 6.89 6.11 21.73
CA PHE A 50 7.93 7.00 22.22
C PHE A 50 7.95 7.09 23.77
N ASP A 51 6.77 7.14 24.39
CA ASP A 51 6.65 7.14 25.85
C ASP A 51 7.09 5.80 26.47
N LYS A 52 6.77 4.67 25.81
CA LYS A 52 7.06 3.33 26.31
C LYS A 52 8.52 2.91 26.12
N PHE A 53 9.12 3.30 25.01
CA PHE A 53 10.47 2.91 24.62
C PHE A 53 11.36 4.10 24.27
N PRO A 54 11.63 5.03 25.22
CA PRO A 54 12.37 6.27 24.92
C PRO A 54 13.77 6.01 24.37
N ASP A 55 14.45 4.95 24.77
CA ASP A 55 15.79 4.57 24.30
C ASP A 55 15.79 3.94 22.89
N ARG A 56 14.61 3.66 22.35
CA ARG A 56 14.41 3.05 21.01
C ARG A 56 13.56 3.92 20.09
N ALA A 57 13.27 5.14 20.50
CA ALA A 57 12.47 6.12 19.78
C ALA A 57 13.36 7.31 19.43
N ILE A 58 13.60 7.53 18.14
CA ILE A 58 14.58 8.48 17.63
C ILE A 58 13.87 9.58 16.87
N GLN A 59 13.91 10.80 17.39
CA GLN A 59 13.42 11.98 16.68
C GLN A 59 14.53 12.57 15.82
N CYS A 60 14.33 12.58 14.51
CA CYS A 60 15.32 13.04 13.54
C CYS A 60 15.11 14.50 13.09
N GLY A 61 14.01 15.15 13.54
CA GLY A 61 13.59 16.44 13.00
C GLY A 61 13.08 16.34 11.56
N ILE A 62 12.72 17.46 10.94
CA ILE A 62 12.25 17.51 9.55
C ILE A 62 13.44 17.29 8.59
N ALA A 63 13.97 16.07 8.56
CA ALA A 63 15.18 15.69 7.82
C ALA A 63 15.11 14.23 7.34
N GLU A 64 14.20 13.90 6.45
CA GLU A 64 13.87 12.51 6.05
C GLU A 64 15.05 11.80 5.39
N ALA A 65 15.85 12.51 4.57
CA ALA A 65 17.06 11.95 3.99
C ALA A 65 18.07 11.52 5.08
N ASN A 66 18.26 12.35 6.11
CA ASN A 66 19.08 12.01 7.26
C ASN A 66 18.48 10.88 8.09
N MET A 67 17.16 10.88 8.31
CA MET A 67 16.44 9.79 9.00
C MET A 67 16.69 8.44 8.33
N VAL A 68 16.61 8.36 7.00
CA VAL A 68 16.90 7.13 6.24
C VAL A 68 18.36 6.73 6.39
N GLY A 69 19.29 7.70 6.37
CA GLY A 69 20.71 7.44 6.65
C GLY A 69 20.96 6.89 8.06
N ILE A 70 20.29 7.45 9.08
CA ILE A 70 20.35 6.94 10.47
C ILE A 70 19.76 5.51 10.53
N ALA A 71 18.62 5.26 9.87
CA ALA A 71 18.02 3.93 9.79
C ALA A 71 18.97 2.91 9.16
N ALA A 72 19.66 3.28 8.09
CA ALA A 72 20.68 2.43 7.46
C ALA A 72 21.83 2.10 8.44
N GLY A 73 22.34 3.11 9.15
CA GLY A 73 23.38 2.93 10.16
C GLY A 73 22.94 2.03 11.33
N LEU A 74 21.72 2.19 11.83
CA LEU A 74 21.15 1.32 12.87
C LEU A 74 20.96 -0.13 12.37
N SER A 75 20.53 -0.30 11.13
CA SER A 75 20.43 -1.63 10.52
C SER A 75 21.78 -2.32 10.40
N SER A 76 22.85 -1.59 10.08
CA SER A 76 24.20 -2.16 9.96
C SER A 76 24.77 -2.71 11.27
N VAL A 77 24.21 -2.29 12.42
CA VAL A 77 24.54 -2.80 13.75
C VAL A 77 23.48 -3.73 14.34
N GLY A 78 22.62 -4.29 13.48
CA GLY A 78 21.64 -5.32 13.83
C GLY A 78 20.31 -4.83 14.37
N LYS A 79 20.00 -3.53 14.29
CA LYS A 79 18.66 -3.03 14.62
C LYS A 79 17.68 -3.23 13.46
N ILE A 80 16.40 -3.22 13.79
CA ILE A 80 15.27 -3.28 12.85
C ILE A 80 14.57 -1.93 12.87
N PRO A 81 15.05 -0.94 12.09
CA PRO A 81 14.51 0.41 12.11
C PRO A 81 13.22 0.52 11.31
N PHE A 82 12.21 1.14 11.92
CA PHE A 82 10.96 1.59 11.29
C PHE A 82 11.01 3.12 11.20
N ALA A 83 11.24 3.66 10.00
CA ALA A 83 11.42 5.08 9.73
C ALA A 83 10.14 5.68 9.14
N HIS A 84 9.54 6.66 9.85
CA HIS A 84 8.20 7.18 9.58
C HIS A 84 8.23 8.59 9.01
N SER A 85 7.51 8.82 7.93
CA SER A 85 7.11 10.15 7.46
C SER A 85 5.89 10.06 6.54
N PHE A 86 5.41 11.19 6.00
CA PHE A 86 4.45 11.14 4.90
C PHE A 86 5.04 10.41 3.69
N GLY A 87 4.19 9.72 2.93
CA GLY A 87 4.62 8.95 1.77
C GLY A 87 5.48 9.74 0.78
N CYS A 88 5.09 10.99 0.49
CA CYS A 88 5.86 11.88 -0.39
C CYS A 88 7.27 12.22 0.14
N PHE A 89 7.44 12.28 1.45
CA PHE A 89 8.72 12.64 2.06
C PHE A 89 9.59 11.41 2.32
N THR A 90 8.98 10.29 2.71
CA THR A 90 9.71 9.02 2.83
C THR A 90 10.23 8.55 1.48
N SER A 91 9.43 8.69 0.40
CA SER A 91 9.83 8.22 -0.94
C SER A 91 10.69 9.24 -1.68
N ARG A 92 10.07 10.30 -2.21
CA ARG A 92 10.70 11.24 -3.15
C ARG A 92 11.86 12.01 -2.53
N ARG A 93 11.72 12.52 -1.29
CA ARG A 93 12.74 13.34 -0.64
C ARG A 93 13.98 12.54 -0.21
N ALA A 94 13.81 11.25 0.12
CA ALA A 94 14.86 10.37 0.60
C ALA A 94 15.26 9.29 -0.43
N CYS A 95 14.85 9.42 -1.69
CA CYS A 95 15.02 8.39 -2.73
C CYS A 95 16.47 7.93 -2.89
N ASP A 96 17.42 8.87 -2.93
CA ASP A 96 18.86 8.55 -3.07
C ASP A 96 19.38 7.74 -1.87
N GLN A 97 19.03 8.12 -0.64
CA GLN A 97 19.44 7.39 0.57
C GLN A 97 18.80 6.00 0.63
N ILE A 98 17.56 5.86 0.17
CA ILE A 98 16.91 4.55 0.06
C ILE A 98 17.68 3.67 -0.93
N MET A 99 18.02 4.20 -2.10
CA MET A 99 18.74 3.47 -3.13
C MET A 99 20.14 3.09 -2.67
N ILE A 100 20.94 4.05 -2.24
CA ILE A 100 22.38 3.84 -1.99
C ILE A 100 22.62 3.29 -0.59
N SER A 101 22.07 3.94 0.45
CA SER A 101 22.38 3.58 1.83
C SER A 101 21.61 2.36 2.33
N CYS A 102 20.42 2.05 1.76
CA CYS A 102 19.62 0.93 2.21
C CYS A 102 19.64 -0.25 1.22
N ALA A 103 19.14 -0.06 -0.01
CA ALA A 103 18.93 -1.15 -0.96
C ALA A 103 20.28 -1.69 -1.53
N TYR A 104 21.12 -0.80 -2.05
CA TYR A 104 22.44 -1.19 -2.59
C TYR A 104 23.34 -1.81 -1.50
N ALA A 105 23.29 -1.28 -0.27
CA ALA A 105 23.99 -1.81 0.88
C ALA A 105 23.35 -3.09 1.47
N LYS A 106 22.21 -3.55 0.92
CA LYS A 106 21.47 -4.75 1.34
C LYS A 106 21.13 -4.76 2.83
N LEU A 107 20.68 -3.65 3.36
CA LEU A 107 20.32 -3.46 4.77
C LEU A 107 18.86 -3.83 5.05
N ASN A 108 18.53 -3.95 6.34
CA ASN A 108 17.23 -4.36 6.85
C ASN A 108 16.42 -3.16 7.37
N VAL A 109 15.78 -2.39 6.49
CA VAL A 109 15.11 -1.13 6.83
C VAL A 109 13.62 -1.17 6.47
N ARG A 110 12.76 -0.66 7.37
CA ARG A 110 11.31 -0.46 7.16
C ARG A 110 11.05 1.01 6.96
N LEU A 111 10.65 1.38 5.75
CA LEU A 111 10.26 2.72 5.36
C LEU A 111 8.74 2.80 5.45
N ILE A 112 8.22 3.72 6.24
CA ILE A 112 6.79 3.85 6.47
C ILE A 112 6.33 5.18 5.87
N GLY A 113 5.45 5.08 4.87
CA GLY A 113 4.87 6.22 4.17
C GLY A 113 3.39 6.38 4.48
N SER A 114 3.02 7.43 5.22
CA SER A 114 1.59 7.67 5.50
C SER A 114 0.92 8.52 4.44
N ASP A 115 -0.41 8.44 4.45
CA ASP A 115 -1.33 9.21 3.60
C ASP A 115 -1.02 9.12 2.11
N PRO A 116 -1.01 7.89 1.55
CA PRO A 116 -0.83 7.71 0.13
C PRO A 116 -1.96 8.37 -0.67
N GLY A 117 -1.61 8.98 -1.81
CA GLY A 117 -2.56 9.53 -2.75
C GLY A 117 -3.57 10.50 -2.12
N ILE A 118 -4.85 10.34 -2.46
CA ILE A 118 -5.93 11.24 -2.00
C ILE A 118 -6.16 11.21 -0.49
N THR A 119 -5.64 10.23 0.24
CA THR A 119 -5.81 10.14 1.70
C THR A 119 -5.06 11.23 2.47
N ALA A 120 -4.13 11.95 1.82
CA ALA A 120 -3.53 13.18 2.32
C ALA A 120 -4.56 14.33 2.45
N ALA A 121 -5.66 14.28 1.69
CA ALA A 121 -6.83 15.14 1.82
C ALA A 121 -6.50 16.65 1.95
N HIS A 122 -6.84 17.25 3.10
CA HIS A 122 -6.65 18.69 3.33
C HIS A 122 -5.19 19.15 3.41
N ASN A 123 -4.22 18.23 3.50
CA ASN A 123 -2.80 18.59 3.43
C ASN A 123 -2.41 19.07 2.01
N GLY A 124 -3.21 18.73 1.00
CA GLY A 124 -3.06 19.20 -0.37
C GLY A 124 -1.96 18.50 -1.18
N GLY A 125 -1.77 18.95 -2.42
CA GLY A 125 -0.94 18.28 -3.42
C GLY A 125 0.53 18.10 -3.03
N THR A 126 1.08 18.98 -2.20
CA THR A 126 2.48 18.85 -1.75
C THR A 126 2.71 17.67 -0.81
N HIS A 127 1.64 17.15 -0.19
CA HIS A 127 1.64 16.02 0.75
C HIS A 127 0.96 14.77 0.17
N MET A 128 0.56 14.83 -1.09
CA MET A 128 -0.23 13.80 -1.78
C MET A 128 0.69 13.02 -2.72
N PRO A 129 1.26 11.88 -2.27
CA PRO A 129 2.17 11.11 -3.10
C PRO A 129 1.38 10.31 -4.14
N PHE A 130 1.31 10.81 -5.36
CA PHE A 130 0.83 10.05 -6.51
C PHE A 130 1.95 9.32 -7.25
N GLU A 131 3.21 9.48 -6.81
CA GLU A 131 4.40 8.97 -7.46
C GLU A 131 5.26 8.04 -6.59
N ASP A 132 4.94 7.85 -5.33
CA ASP A 132 5.77 7.14 -4.35
C ASP A 132 6.09 5.70 -4.77
N VAL A 133 5.10 4.95 -5.20
CA VAL A 133 5.29 3.58 -5.72
C VAL A 133 6.12 3.62 -7.00
N GLY A 134 5.80 4.50 -7.93
CA GLY A 134 6.51 4.61 -9.21
C GLY A 134 7.99 4.93 -9.05
N VAL A 135 8.33 5.86 -8.17
CA VAL A 135 9.72 6.23 -7.84
C VAL A 135 10.45 5.04 -7.23
N LEU A 136 9.86 4.38 -6.24
CA LEU A 136 10.52 3.30 -5.53
C LEU A 136 10.56 1.97 -6.30
N ARG A 137 9.62 1.72 -7.22
CA ARG A 137 9.62 0.50 -8.05
C ARG A 137 10.87 0.34 -8.90
N SER A 138 11.51 1.44 -9.29
CA SER A 138 12.75 1.41 -10.07
C SER A 138 13.98 0.96 -9.26
N ILE A 139 13.93 1.03 -7.93
CA ILE A 139 15.05 0.63 -7.05
C ILE A 139 15.10 -0.91 -6.94
N PRO A 140 16.22 -1.58 -7.27
CA PRO A 140 16.36 -3.03 -7.06
C PRO A 140 16.17 -3.45 -5.61
N ASP A 141 15.73 -4.69 -5.38
CA ASP A 141 15.64 -5.35 -4.07
C ASP A 141 14.78 -4.65 -3.01
N ILE A 142 13.93 -3.68 -3.39
CA ILE A 142 12.93 -3.10 -2.50
C ILE A 142 11.59 -3.83 -2.64
N THR A 143 10.94 -4.10 -1.51
CA THR A 143 9.56 -4.59 -1.47
C THR A 143 8.60 -3.42 -1.18
N ILE A 144 7.51 -3.32 -1.94
CA ILE A 144 6.52 -2.24 -1.82
C ILE A 144 5.16 -2.83 -1.48
N ILE A 145 4.57 -2.35 -0.39
CA ILE A 145 3.32 -2.84 0.18
C ILE A 145 2.35 -1.68 0.39
N ASP A 146 1.11 -1.84 -0.06
CA ASP A 146 0.00 -0.91 0.13
C ASP A 146 -1.07 -1.58 0.99
N ALA A 147 -1.08 -1.31 2.30
CA ALA A 147 -1.94 -2.00 3.25
C ALA A 147 -3.41 -1.58 3.10
N THR A 148 -4.31 -2.56 3.02
CA THR A 148 -5.73 -2.37 2.73
C THR A 148 -6.52 -1.89 3.94
N ASP A 149 -6.29 -2.49 5.12
CA ASP A 149 -7.06 -2.19 6.34
C ASP A 149 -6.25 -2.43 7.62
N PRO A 150 -6.80 -2.10 8.82
CA PRO A 150 -6.08 -2.27 10.10
C PRO A 150 -5.72 -3.72 10.40
N VAL A 151 -6.49 -4.70 9.95
CA VAL A 151 -6.22 -6.13 10.19
C VAL A 151 -4.98 -6.57 9.41
N MET A 152 -4.93 -6.24 8.12
CA MET A 152 -3.75 -6.49 7.29
C MET A 152 -2.52 -5.75 7.83
N LEU A 153 -2.67 -4.49 8.19
CA LEU A 153 -1.56 -3.68 8.67
C LEU A 153 -0.90 -4.26 9.92
N ARG A 154 -1.68 -4.77 10.89
CA ARG A 154 -1.14 -5.42 12.09
C ARG A 154 -0.31 -6.66 11.77
N ASP A 155 -0.84 -7.53 10.92
CA ASP A 155 -0.13 -8.75 10.52
C ASP A 155 1.15 -8.44 9.77
N LEU A 156 1.11 -7.47 8.84
CA LEU A 156 2.29 -7.03 8.09
C LEU A 156 3.37 -6.42 8.99
N VAL A 157 3.00 -5.59 9.97
CA VAL A 157 3.98 -5.00 10.92
C VAL A 157 4.64 -6.10 11.74
N ALA A 158 3.86 -7.06 12.25
CA ALA A 158 4.40 -8.18 13.00
C ALA A 158 5.37 -9.03 12.15
N GLN A 159 5.02 -9.30 10.90
CA GLN A 159 5.90 -10.02 9.96
C GLN A 159 7.19 -9.26 9.66
N LEU A 160 7.08 -7.96 9.38
CA LEU A 160 8.22 -7.11 9.03
C LEU A 160 9.17 -6.86 10.22
N ALA A 161 8.70 -6.97 11.45
CA ALA A 161 9.55 -6.96 12.63
C ALA A 161 10.23 -8.31 12.90
N GLY A 162 9.73 -9.40 12.30
CA GLY A 162 10.27 -10.74 12.47
C GLY A 162 11.47 -11.06 11.58
N PRO A 163 12.16 -12.19 11.84
CA PRO A 163 13.41 -12.55 11.14
C PRO A 163 13.20 -13.06 9.69
N LYS A 164 11.97 -13.40 9.31
CA LYS A 164 11.66 -13.98 8.00
C LYS A 164 11.93 -13.02 6.85
N TYR A 165 11.68 -11.74 7.06
CA TYR A 165 11.72 -10.73 6.02
C TYR A 165 12.91 -9.77 6.22
N TYR A 166 14.05 -10.10 5.65
CA TYR A 166 15.25 -9.26 5.63
C TYR A 166 15.28 -8.44 4.33
N GLY A 167 15.64 -7.16 4.40
CA GLY A 167 15.74 -6.28 3.23
C GLY A 167 15.06 -4.93 3.44
N VAL A 168 14.86 -4.20 2.36
CA VAL A 168 14.21 -2.88 2.38
C VAL A 168 12.75 -3.03 2.01
N TYR A 169 11.87 -2.56 2.89
CA TYR A 169 10.43 -2.61 2.72
C TYR A 169 9.86 -1.19 2.80
N TYR A 170 9.06 -0.82 1.81
CA TYR A 170 8.22 0.37 1.86
C TYR A 170 6.78 -0.06 2.12
N LEU A 171 6.23 0.33 3.27
CA LEU A 171 4.86 0.07 3.68
C LEU A 171 4.09 1.38 3.70
N ARG A 172 3.04 1.49 2.89
CA ARG A 172 2.19 2.68 2.83
C ARG A 172 0.77 2.39 3.31
N PHE A 173 0.16 3.37 3.98
CA PHE A 173 -1.22 3.29 4.46
C PHE A 173 -1.75 4.68 4.88
N PRO A 174 -3.08 4.94 4.85
CA PRO A 174 -3.66 6.18 5.38
C PRO A 174 -3.53 6.23 6.89
N ARG A 175 -3.29 7.42 7.48
CA ARG A 175 -3.28 7.57 8.95
C ARG A 175 -4.68 7.43 9.57
N LYS A 176 -5.72 7.76 8.80
CA LYS A 176 -7.13 7.75 9.22
C LYS A 176 -7.75 6.37 9.07
N ASN A 177 -9.09 6.33 9.17
CA ASN A 177 -9.83 5.09 9.02
C ASN A 177 -9.84 4.63 7.54
N ALA A 178 -9.58 3.34 7.33
CA ALA A 178 -9.90 2.63 6.09
C ALA A 178 -11.22 1.86 6.23
N LYS A 179 -11.79 1.37 5.12
CA LYS A 179 -12.88 0.40 5.18
C LYS A 179 -12.31 -0.97 5.60
N ALA A 180 -12.95 -1.62 6.56
CA ALA A 180 -12.57 -2.97 7.00
C ALA A 180 -12.96 -3.98 5.91
N VAL A 181 -11.97 -4.60 5.31
CA VAL A 181 -12.13 -5.63 4.27
C VAL A 181 -11.93 -7.02 4.86
N TYR A 182 -11.04 -7.13 5.82
CA TYR A 182 -10.64 -8.42 6.41
C TYR A 182 -11.18 -8.60 7.82
N ALA A 183 -11.59 -9.82 8.14
CA ALA A 183 -11.98 -10.21 9.50
C ALA A 183 -10.74 -10.38 10.39
N ALA A 184 -10.92 -10.15 11.69
CA ALA A 184 -9.87 -10.34 12.69
C ALA A 184 -9.27 -11.76 12.64
N GLY A 185 -7.96 -11.86 12.85
CA GLY A 185 -7.21 -13.12 12.76
C GLY A 185 -6.83 -13.55 11.35
N SER A 186 -7.10 -12.72 10.33
CA SER A 186 -6.56 -12.93 8.99
C SER A 186 -5.05 -12.77 8.97
N THR A 187 -4.38 -13.58 8.14
CA THR A 187 -2.92 -13.54 7.91
C THR A 187 -2.64 -13.45 6.41
N PHE A 188 -1.53 -12.81 6.07
CA PHE A 188 -1.19 -12.45 4.70
C PHE A 188 0.20 -12.94 4.33
N GLU A 189 0.42 -13.23 3.05
CA GLU A 189 1.72 -13.63 2.54
C GLU A 189 2.26 -12.52 1.61
N ILE A 190 3.34 -11.87 2.04
CA ILE A 190 3.99 -10.81 1.25
C ILE A 190 4.48 -11.42 -0.08
N GLY A 191 4.13 -10.76 -1.19
CA GLY A 191 4.39 -11.24 -2.54
C GLY A 191 3.26 -12.06 -3.17
N ARG A 192 2.17 -12.31 -2.42
CA ARG A 192 0.96 -13.01 -2.92
C ARG A 192 -0.26 -12.11 -2.87
N GLY A 193 -1.09 -12.19 -3.92
CA GLY A 193 -2.39 -11.52 -3.95
C GLY A 193 -3.49 -12.38 -3.34
N ASN A 194 -4.54 -11.73 -2.85
CA ASN A 194 -5.70 -12.37 -2.24
C ASN A 194 -6.92 -12.25 -3.17
N VAL A 195 -7.45 -13.35 -3.68
CA VAL A 195 -8.73 -13.34 -4.40
C VAL A 195 -9.85 -13.23 -3.39
N LEU A 196 -10.51 -12.07 -3.34
CA LEU A 196 -11.59 -11.76 -2.40
C LEU A 196 -12.96 -12.18 -2.92
N ARG A 197 -13.13 -12.12 -4.23
CA ARG A 197 -14.32 -12.55 -4.95
C ARG A 197 -13.89 -13.22 -6.24
N ASP A 198 -14.46 -14.36 -6.55
CA ASP A 198 -14.23 -15.01 -7.83
C ASP A 198 -15.17 -14.48 -8.92
N GLY A 199 -14.77 -14.61 -10.19
CA GLY A 199 -15.52 -14.15 -11.35
C GLY A 199 -14.90 -14.62 -12.65
N ALA A 200 -15.70 -14.60 -13.72
CA ALA A 200 -15.36 -15.21 -15.01
C ALA A 200 -15.20 -14.20 -16.17
N ASP A 201 -15.72 -12.98 -16.04
CA ASP A 201 -15.77 -12.03 -17.15
C ASP A 201 -14.67 -10.98 -17.13
N VAL A 202 -14.22 -10.56 -15.98
CA VAL A 202 -13.16 -9.55 -15.80
C VAL A 202 -12.49 -9.74 -14.44
N THR A 203 -11.19 -9.46 -14.35
CA THR A 203 -10.49 -9.39 -13.06
C THR A 203 -10.15 -7.96 -12.72
N ILE A 204 -10.53 -7.52 -11.52
CA ILE A 204 -10.16 -6.23 -10.94
C ILE A 204 -9.03 -6.47 -9.95
N PHE A 205 -7.82 -6.00 -10.28
CA PHE A 205 -6.70 -5.97 -9.35
C PHE A 205 -6.67 -4.61 -8.64
N ALA A 206 -6.72 -4.63 -7.32
CA ALA A 206 -6.72 -3.40 -6.52
C ALA A 206 -5.68 -3.47 -5.40
N SER A 207 -5.32 -2.32 -4.85
CA SER A 207 -4.51 -2.20 -3.64
C SER A 207 -5.02 -1.09 -2.71
N GLY A 208 -4.69 -1.19 -1.43
CA GLY A 208 -5.02 -0.19 -0.43
C GLY A 208 -6.52 0.14 -0.39
N ILE A 209 -6.84 1.43 -0.36
CA ILE A 209 -8.24 1.89 -0.23
C ILE A 209 -9.13 1.50 -1.41
N MET A 210 -8.55 1.21 -2.58
CA MET A 210 -9.31 0.86 -3.78
C MET A 210 -9.87 -0.56 -3.75
N VAL A 211 -9.45 -1.41 -2.82
CA VAL A 211 -9.96 -2.78 -2.66
C VAL A 211 -11.45 -2.77 -2.29
N ALA A 212 -11.84 -1.93 -1.34
CA ALA A 212 -13.25 -1.82 -0.94
C ALA A 212 -14.13 -1.24 -2.05
N GLU A 213 -13.62 -0.27 -2.81
CA GLU A 213 -14.31 0.29 -3.98
C GLU A 213 -14.48 -0.78 -5.09
N SER A 214 -13.48 -1.64 -5.26
CA SER A 214 -13.52 -2.73 -6.24
C SER A 214 -14.54 -3.82 -5.88
N LEU A 215 -14.70 -4.12 -4.59
CA LEU A 215 -15.75 -5.03 -4.13
C LEU A 215 -17.15 -4.45 -4.36
N ALA A 216 -17.36 -3.15 -4.08
CA ALA A 216 -18.63 -2.47 -4.38
C ALA A 216 -18.91 -2.41 -5.89
N ALA A 217 -17.90 -2.19 -6.71
CA ALA A 217 -18.01 -2.23 -8.17
C ALA A 217 -18.42 -3.63 -8.67
N ALA A 218 -17.84 -4.69 -8.09
CA ALA A 218 -18.18 -6.06 -8.47
C ALA A 218 -19.63 -6.44 -8.12
N GLU A 219 -20.21 -5.89 -7.06
CA GLU A 219 -21.63 -6.05 -6.75
C GLU A 219 -22.50 -5.37 -7.80
N THR A 220 -22.16 -4.14 -8.19
CA THR A 220 -22.85 -3.41 -9.25
C THR A 220 -22.78 -4.11 -10.60
N LEU A 221 -21.60 -4.65 -10.95
CA LEU A 221 -21.39 -5.44 -12.18
C LEU A 221 -22.22 -6.70 -12.19
N ALA A 222 -22.32 -7.41 -11.06
CA ALA A 222 -23.14 -8.61 -10.94
C ALA A 222 -24.63 -8.32 -11.18
N ALA A 223 -25.14 -7.18 -10.70
CA ALA A 223 -26.51 -6.74 -10.98
C ALA A 223 -26.75 -6.44 -12.49
N GLN A 224 -25.68 -6.20 -13.25
CA GLN A 224 -25.70 -6.01 -14.71
C GLN A 224 -25.35 -7.29 -15.50
N GLY A 225 -25.21 -8.43 -14.81
CA GLY A 225 -24.91 -9.71 -15.44
C GLY A 225 -23.42 -9.94 -15.76
N VAL A 226 -22.52 -9.12 -15.22
CA VAL A 226 -21.06 -9.27 -15.40
C VAL A 226 -20.43 -9.85 -14.13
N SER A 227 -19.74 -10.98 -14.29
CA SER A 227 -19.07 -11.72 -13.21
C SER A 227 -17.64 -11.24 -13.03
N ALA A 228 -17.41 -10.34 -12.09
CA ALA A 228 -16.10 -9.75 -11.82
C ALA A 228 -15.37 -10.48 -10.68
N ARG A 229 -14.12 -10.92 -10.95
CA ARG A 229 -13.15 -11.33 -9.94
C ARG A 229 -12.54 -10.06 -9.31
N VAL A 230 -12.37 -10.06 -7.98
CA VAL A 230 -11.64 -9.00 -7.26
C VAL A 230 -10.46 -9.61 -6.53
N ALA A 231 -9.28 -9.08 -6.77
CA ALA A 231 -8.06 -9.50 -6.11
C ALA A 231 -7.33 -8.29 -5.48
N ASP A 232 -7.03 -8.41 -4.19
CA ASP A 232 -6.17 -7.48 -3.47
C ASP A 232 -4.71 -7.87 -3.70
N VAL A 233 -3.98 -7.05 -4.46
CA VAL A 233 -2.55 -7.20 -4.73
C VAL A 233 -1.75 -6.20 -3.91
N PHE A 234 -1.91 -6.29 -2.58
CA PHE A 234 -1.30 -5.40 -1.61
C PHE A 234 0.24 -5.33 -1.69
N THR A 235 0.90 -6.36 -2.23
CA THR A 235 2.33 -6.29 -2.57
C THR A 235 2.48 -5.90 -4.04
N ILE A 236 2.91 -4.66 -4.29
CA ILE A 236 3.07 -4.12 -5.65
C ILE A 236 4.44 -4.52 -6.23
N LYS A 237 5.44 -4.71 -5.36
CA LYS A 237 6.76 -5.23 -5.74
C LYS A 237 7.32 -6.13 -4.64
N PRO A 238 7.70 -7.39 -4.92
CA PRO A 238 7.40 -8.09 -6.17
C PRO A 238 5.90 -8.33 -6.33
N ILE A 239 5.37 -8.19 -7.55
CA ILE A 239 3.96 -8.46 -7.81
C ILE A 239 3.71 -9.96 -8.01
N ASP A 240 2.53 -10.45 -7.66
CA ASP A 240 2.13 -11.84 -7.87
C ASP A 240 1.85 -12.13 -9.36
N ARG A 241 2.90 -12.44 -10.11
CA ARG A 241 2.85 -12.70 -11.54
C ARG A 241 2.00 -13.94 -11.88
N GLU A 242 2.01 -14.96 -11.00
CA GLU A 242 1.24 -16.18 -11.19
C GLU A 242 -0.25 -15.91 -11.13
N LEU A 243 -0.71 -15.16 -10.11
CA LEU A 243 -2.11 -14.76 -9.98
C LEU A 243 -2.55 -13.90 -11.18
N ILE A 244 -1.72 -12.95 -11.62
CA ILE A 244 -2.05 -12.08 -12.75
C ILE A 244 -2.17 -12.90 -14.04
N ALA A 245 -1.21 -13.76 -14.36
CA ALA A 245 -1.23 -14.58 -15.56
C ALA A 245 -2.42 -15.55 -15.55
N LYS A 246 -2.69 -16.21 -14.42
CA LYS A 246 -3.85 -17.08 -14.23
C LYS A 246 -5.15 -16.30 -14.46
N SER A 247 -5.29 -15.14 -13.86
CA SER A 247 -6.51 -14.32 -14.00
C SER A 247 -6.70 -13.83 -15.44
N ALA A 248 -5.63 -13.42 -16.12
CA ALA A 248 -5.67 -13.05 -17.54
C ALA A 248 -6.19 -14.21 -18.42
N ALA A 249 -5.70 -15.44 -18.17
CA ALA A 249 -6.16 -16.63 -18.89
C ALA A 249 -7.62 -16.95 -18.63
N GLU A 250 -8.07 -16.83 -17.39
CA GLU A 250 -9.41 -17.28 -16.97
C GLU A 250 -10.49 -16.25 -17.28
N THR A 251 -10.22 -14.95 -17.13
CA THR A 251 -11.24 -13.89 -17.29
C THR A 251 -11.12 -13.11 -18.59
N GLY A 252 -9.98 -13.13 -19.27
CA GLY A 252 -9.77 -12.52 -20.59
C GLY A 252 -9.84 -10.98 -20.62
N ALA A 253 -10.05 -10.31 -19.51
CA ALA A 253 -10.06 -8.85 -19.36
C ALA A 253 -9.63 -8.44 -17.95
N ILE A 254 -8.95 -7.32 -17.83
CA ILE A 254 -8.39 -6.84 -16.55
C ILE A 254 -8.74 -5.37 -16.33
N VAL A 255 -8.98 -5.00 -15.08
CA VAL A 255 -8.98 -3.64 -14.58
C VAL A 255 -7.96 -3.53 -13.46
N THR A 256 -7.23 -2.43 -13.38
CA THR A 256 -6.44 -2.08 -12.20
C THR A 256 -7.05 -0.89 -11.48
N ALA A 257 -7.06 -0.91 -10.16
CA ALA A 257 -7.58 0.19 -9.34
C ALA A 257 -6.58 0.55 -8.23
N GLU A 258 -6.05 1.77 -8.30
CA GLU A 258 -4.99 2.24 -7.41
C GLU A 258 -5.17 3.70 -6.97
N ASN A 259 -4.80 4.01 -5.74
CA ASN A 259 -4.71 5.37 -5.21
C ASN A 259 -3.30 5.92 -5.47
N HIS A 260 -2.94 6.06 -6.74
CA HIS A 260 -1.63 6.44 -7.24
C HIS A 260 -1.77 6.92 -8.70
N ASN A 261 -0.75 7.57 -9.25
CA ASN A 261 -0.66 7.84 -10.68
C ASN A 261 -0.64 6.50 -11.46
N VAL A 262 -1.36 6.44 -12.56
CA VAL A 262 -1.36 5.26 -13.47
C VAL A 262 0.03 4.96 -14.05
N VAL A 263 0.93 5.94 -14.03
CA VAL A 263 2.32 5.78 -14.47
C VAL A 263 3.19 5.25 -13.34
N GLY A 264 3.81 4.10 -13.52
CA GLY A 264 4.77 3.51 -12.58
C GLY A 264 4.16 2.72 -11.41
N GLY A 265 2.84 2.79 -11.16
CA GLY A 265 2.15 2.13 -10.07
C GLY A 265 1.69 0.69 -10.37
N LEU A 266 0.54 0.33 -9.83
CA LEU A 266 -0.08 -1.00 -9.98
C LEU A 266 -0.42 -1.31 -11.43
N TYR A 267 -1.00 -0.36 -12.16
CA TYR A 267 -1.30 -0.52 -13.59
C TYR A 267 -0.05 -0.92 -14.39
N SER A 268 1.06 -0.22 -14.17
CA SER A 268 2.33 -0.55 -14.83
C SER A 268 2.81 -1.95 -14.47
N ALA A 269 2.77 -2.35 -13.19
CA ALA A 269 3.22 -3.66 -12.73
C ALA A 269 2.38 -4.81 -13.30
N VAL A 270 1.06 -4.63 -13.37
CA VAL A 270 0.14 -5.61 -13.98
C VAL A 270 0.35 -5.68 -15.48
N SER A 271 0.44 -4.54 -16.17
CA SER A 271 0.64 -4.46 -17.62
C SER A 271 1.95 -5.12 -18.06
N GLU A 272 3.06 -4.89 -17.34
CA GLU A 272 4.35 -5.55 -17.57
C GLU A 272 4.22 -7.09 -17.50
N THR A 273 3.43 -7.58 -16.54
CA THR A 273 3.20 -9.03 -16.37
C THR A 273 2.33 -9.59 -17.50
N VAL A 274 1.22 -8.92 -17.82
CA VAL A 274 0.28 -9.34 -18.87
C VAL A 274 0.95 -9.34 -20.24
N ALA A 275 1.71 -8.29 -20.56
CA ALA A 275 2.45 -8.21 -21.82
C ALA A 275 3.51 -9.33 -21.96
N ALA A 276 4.11 -9.76 -20.85
CA ALA A 276 5.12 -10.81 -20.83
C ALA A 276 4.53 -12.25 -20.76
N THR A 277 3.22 -12.39 -20.54
CA THR A 277 2.56 -13.70 -20.35
C THR A 277 1.38 -13.89 -21.31
N ILE A 278 0.20 -13.41 -20.96
CA ILE A 278 -1.05 -13.56 -21.70
C ILE A 278 -1.64 -12.19 -21.97
N PRO A 279 -1.42 -11.60 -23.16
CA PRO A 279 -1.97 -10.29 -23.50
C PRO A 279 -3.50 -10.31 -23.57
N VAL A 280 -4.12 -9.46 -22.76
CA VAL A 280 -5.56 -9.23 -22.71
C VAL A 280 -5.86 -7.73 -22.61
N PRO A 281 -7.08 -7.27 -22.93
CA PRO A 281 -7.47 -5.89 -22.66
C PRO A 281 -7.29 -5.52 -21.19
N ILE A 282 -6.67 -4.37 -20.96
CA ILE A 282 -6.51 -3.78 -19.62
C ILE A 282 -7.09 -2.37 -19.64
N GLU A 283 -7.94 -2.08 -18.67
CA GLU A 283 -8.38 -0.73 -18.31
C GLU A 283 -7.83 -0.37 -16.93
N ARG A 284 -7.81 0.92 -16.62
CA ARG A 284 -7.20 1.42 -15.39
C ARG A 284 -8.09 2.43 -14.68
N VAL A 285 -8.03 2.44 -13.37
CA VAL A 285 -8.58 3.46 -12.48
C VAL A 285 -7.47 3.90 -11.55
N GLY A 286 -7.06 5.13 -11.69
CA GLY A 286 -5.95 5.76 -10.98
C GLY A 286 -5.89 7.23 -11.36
N VAL A 287 -4.93 7.97 -10.81
CA VAL A 287 -4.74 9.39 -11.14
C VAL A 287 -4.09 9.51 -12.51
N GLU A 288 -4.75 10.22 -13.43
CA GLU A 288 -4.31 10.39 -14.82
C GLU A 288 -3.31 11.56 -14.93
N ASP A 289 -2.05 11.28 -14.57
CA ASP A 289 -0.89 12.19 -14.69
C ASP A 289 -1.17 13.64 -14.23
N ALA A 290 -1.74 13.77 -13.03
CA ALA A 290 -2.15 15.06 -12.47
C ALA A 290 -1.51 15.31 -11.11
N PHE A 291 -1.30 16.56 -10.75
CA PHE A 291 -0.92 16.96 -9.41
C PHE A 291 -2.13 16.91 -8.45
N GLY A 292 -1.84 16.68 -7.16
CA GLY A 292 -2.84 16.71 -6.11
C GLY A 292 -3.37 18.12 -5.84
N GLN A 293 -4.55 18.18 -5.20
CA GLN A 293 -5.20 19.43 -4.78
C GLN A 293 -5.76 19.29 -3.36
N VAL A 294 -6.18 20.38 -2.75
CA VAL A 294 -6.80 20.39 -1.42
C VAL A 294 -8.28 19.96 -1.52
N GLY A 295 -8.70 19.06 -0.65
CA GLY A 295 -10.11 18.67 -0.58
C GLY A 295 -10.38 17.64 0.50
N SER A 296 -11.67 17.33 0.72
CA SER A 296 -12.03 16.12 1.47
C SER A 296 -11.69 14.87 0.66
N GLU A 297 -11.49 13.75 1.33
CA GLU A 297 -11.20 12.47 0.65
C GLU A 297 -12.29 12.10 -0.36
N SER A 298 -13.58 12.31 -0.01
CA SER A 298 -14.70 12.03 -0.91
C SER A 298 -14.73 12.96 -2.14
N PHE A 299 -14.42 14.24 -1.95
CA PHE A 299 -14.28 15.16 -3.08
C PHE A 299 -13.14 14.74 -4.02
N LEU A 300 -11.99 14.41 -3.44
CA LEU A 300 -10.81 14.00 -4.21
C LEU A 300 -11.04 12.66 -4.92
N ALA A 301 -11.72 11.70 -4.27
CA ALA A 301 -12.11 10.46 -4.92
C ALA A 301 -12.94 10.69 -6.18
N SER A 302 -13.90 11.63 -6.12
CA SER A 302 -14.68 12.00 -7.29
C SER A 302 -13.88 12.80 -8.31
N ALA A 303 -13.01 13.73 -7.86
CA ALA A 303 -12.23 14.60 -8.74
C ALA A 303 -11.15 13.84 -9.54
N TYR A 304 -10.66 12.72 -9.01
CA TYR A 304 -9.66 11.86 -9.64
C TYR A 304 -10.24 10.53 -10.12
N ASP A 305 -11.55 10.39 -10.19
CA ASP A 305 -12.24 9.20 -10.71
C ASP A 305 -11.94 7.89 -9.92
N LEU A 306 -11.54 8.01 -8.64
CA LEU A 306 -11.19 6.89 -7.76
C LEU A 306 -12.42 6.34 -7.03
N THR A 307 -13.44 5.90 -7.77
CA THR A 307 -14.71 5.44 -7.23
C THR A 307 -15.16 4.11 -7.83
N ALA A 308 -16.04 3.40 -7.12
CA ALA A 308 -16.65 2.17 -7.62
C ALA A 308 -17.34 2.35 -8.98
N GLU A 309 -17.98 3.50 -9.24
CA GLU A 309 -18.62 3.81 -10.52
C GLU A 309 -17.61 3.81 -11.68
N HIS A 310 -16.43 4.41 -11.46
CA HIS A 310 -15.38 4.44 -12.49
C HIS A 310 -14.79 3.05 -12.74
N ILE A 311 -14.66 2.24 -11.69
CA ILE A 311 -14.24 0.83 -11.82
C ILE A 311 -15.27 0.03 -12.63
N VAL A 312 -16.58 0.25 -12.42
CA VAL A 312 -17.64 -0.37 -13.22
C VAL A 312 -17.51 0.00 -14.70
N ARG A 313 -17.33 1.29 -15.01
CA ARG A 313 -17.15 1.76 -16.40
C ARG A 313 -15.91 1.14 -17.06
N ALA A 314 -14.79 1.10 -16.34
CA ALA A 314 -13.55 0.49 -16.81
C ALA A 314 -13.74 -1.02 -17.06
N ALA A 315 -14.45 -1.73 -16.18
CA ALA A 315 -14.71 -3.15 -16.33
C ALA A 315 -15.56 -3.45 -17.57
N LEU A 316 -16.63 -2.68 -17.78
CA LEU A 316 -17.47 -2.83 -18.99
C LEU A 316 -16.69 -2.53 -20.27
N ALA A 317 -15.82 -1.51 -20.25
CA ALA A 317 -14.96 -1.19 -21.39
C ALA A 317 -13.93 -2.29 -21.67
N ALA A 318 -13.31 -2.86 -20.62
CA ALA A 318 -12.39 -3.98 -20.77
C ALA A 318 -13.08 -5.23 -21.36
N VAL A 319 -14.27 -5.59 -20.86
CA VAL A 319 -15.07 -6.72 -21.36
C VAL A 319 -15.46 -6.51 -22.82
N ALA A 320 -15.84 -5.30 -23.21
CA ALA A 320 -16.23 -5.01 -24.60
C ALA A 320 -15.07 -5.10 -25.62
N ARG A 321 -13.83 -5.21 -25.15
CA ARG A 321 -12.61 -5.34 -25.96
C ARG A 321 -12.08 -6.77 -26.08
N LYS A 322 -12.74 -7.75 -25.47
CA LYS A 322 -12.39 -9.18 -25.65
C LYS A 322 -12.60 -9.61 -27.12
#